data_56e40c8e9537760e930a1e38ae500ece
#
_entry.id   56e40c8e9537760e930a1e38ae500ece
#
_cell.length_a   1.000
_cell.length_b   1.000
_cell.length_c   1.000
_cell.angle_alpha   90.00
_cell.angle_beta   90.00
_cell.angle_gamma   90.00
#
_symmetry.space_group_name_H-M   'P 1'
#
loop_
_entity.id
_entity.type
_entity.pdbx_description
1 polymer ?
#
loop_
_entity_poly.entity_id
_entity_poly.type
_entity_poly.pdbx_seq_one_letter_code
_entity_poly.pdbx_strand_id
1 'polypeptide(L)'
;LCVDSVDENKLVEEAIIRMLAQLDPHSTYNNAEEVKKMNEPLQGNFEGIGVQFQMIEDTLLIIQPVSNGPSEKVGILAGDRIVAVNDSAIAGVKMSTEDIMTRLRGPKDSEVKLTIVRRGVEDPLYFTVKRDKIPILSLDASYMIQPKIGYIRINRFGATTAEEFTAALKELQKQGMKDLILDLQGNGGGYLNAAIDLANEFLQQKELIVYTEGRAAQRSNFYAKGTGNFKNGRLVVLVDEYSASASEIVTGAIQDWDRGVVVGRRTFGKGLVQRPIDLPDGSMIRLTIARYYTPSGRCIQKPYDHTANLDNPRLQGEDTQEKYNMDLIERFNRGEMMHADSIHFPDSLKNSTKKLKRTVYGGGGIMPDYFVPIDTTQYTDYHRNLVAKGVVIKATTKYIESHRKELQEQYKKFDSFNNKFEIDEQMLADIRAAADKEKIEFNEEQYNKSLPLIKTQLKALIARDLWDMNEYFQVINTTNNSVQ
;
A
#
# COMPACT_ATOMS: atom_id res chain seq x y z
N LEU A 1 -1.95 43.90 15.10
CA LEU A 1 -1.14 44.67 16.08
C LEU A 1 0.20 43.97 16.42
N CYS A 2 0.64 43.00 15.58
CA CYS A 2 1.98 42.41 15.71
C CYS A 2 3.03 43.40 15.24
N VAL A 3 4.23 43.38 15.84
CA VAL A 3 5.36 44.25 15.44
C VAL A 3 5.87 43.88 14.06
N ASP A 4 5.84 42.59 13.74
CA ASP A 4 6.25 42.04 12.44
C ASP A 4 5.03 41.55 11.63
N SER A 5 5.21 41.49 10.30
CA SER A 5 4.20 40.90 9.40
C SER A 5 4.07 39.39 9.67
N VAL A 6 2.85 38.93 9.85
CA VAL A 6 2.50 37.53 10.09
C VAL A 6 1.67 37.01 8.91
N ASP A 7 1.97 35.81 8.46
CA ASP A 7 1.09 35.09 7.53
C ASP A 7 -0.13 34.59 8.31
N GLU A 8 -1.26 35.29 8.10
CA GLU A 8 -2.51 35.01 8.80
C GLU A 8 -3.04 33.60 8.49
N ASN A 9 -2.89 33.15 7.25
CA ASN A 9 -3.35 31.81 6.84
C ASN A 9 -2.57 30.73 7.59
N LYS A 10 -1.25 30.84 7.60
CA LYS A 10 -0.40 29.89 8.32
C LYS A 10 -0.69 29.89 9.82
N LEU A 11 -0.98 31.04 10.41
CA LEU A 11 -1.32 31.11 11.83
C LEU A 11 -2.66 30.43 12.13
N VAL A 12 -3.66 30.55 11.25
CA VAL A 12 -4.96 29.89 11.38
C VAL A 12 -4.79 28.36 11.21
N GLU A 13 -4.02 27.90 10.23
CA GLU A 13 -3.71 26.48 10.03
C GLU A 13 -3.07 25.87 11.28
N GLU A 14 -2.03 26.50 11.81
CA GLU A 14 -1.35 26.06 13.05
C GLU A 14 -2.31 25.97 14.23
N ALA A 15 -3.22 26.93 14.36
CA ALA A 15 -4.21 26.93 15.43
C ALA A 15 -5.19 25.75 15.27
N ILE A 16 -5.68 25.46 14.05
CA ILE A 16 -6.56 24.33 13.75
C ILE A 16 -5.85 23.02 14.06
N ILE A 17 -4.61 22.84 13.57
CA ILE A 17 -3.81 21.63 13.79
C ILE A 17 -3.66 21.36 15.30
N ARG A 18 -3.31 22.38 16.09
CA ARG A 18 -3.15 22.24 17.53
C ARG A 18 -4.45 21.94 18.26
N MET A 19 -5.57 22.50 17.82
CA MET A 19 -6.89 22.16 18.40
C MET A 19 -7.26 20.70 18.12
N LEU A 20 -7.05 20.21 16.89
CA LEU A 20 -7.38 18.84 16.52
C LEU A 20 -6.49 17.82 17.24
N ALA A 21 -5.22 18.11 17.42
CA ALA A 21 -4.28 17.27 18.16
C ALA A 21 -4.68 17.04 19.64
N GLN A 22 -5.55 17.88 20.20
CA GLN A 22 -6.09 17.69 21.56
C GLN A 22 -7.25 16.68 21.60
N LEU A 23 -7.82 16.31 20.46
CA LEU A 23 -9.00 15.43 20.42
C LEU A 23 -8.59 13.96 20.38
N ASP A 24 -7.78 13.58 19.41
CA ASP A 24 -7.29 12.22 19.20
C ASP A 24 -6.15 12.22 18.15
N PRO A 25 -5.37 11.10 18.02
CA PRO A 25 -4.24 11.04 17.09
C PRO A 25 -4.64 10.97 15.60
N HIS A 26 -5.91 10.92 15.27
CA HIS A 26 -6.39 10.75 13.91
C HIS A 26 -7.20 11.92 13.37
N SER A 27 -7.65 12.82 14.24
CA SER A 27 -8.28 14.07 13.81
C SER A 27 -7.22 15.00 13.27
N THR A 28 -7.30 15.33 11.97
CA THR A 28 -6.26 16.06 11.24
C THR A 28 -6.84 17.18 10.39
N TYR A 29 -6.04 18.22 10.18
CA TYR A 29 -6.22 19.21 9.13
C TYR A 29 -5.31 18.83 7.96
N ASN A 30 -5.81 18.98 6.74
CA ASN A 30 -5.07 18.77 5.51
C ASN A 30 -5.28 19.98 4.60
N ASN A 31 -4.22 20.57 4.09
CA ASN A 31 -4.34 21.64 3.10
C ASN A 31 -4.87 21.10 1.75
N ALA A 32 -5.23 22.00 0.83
CA ALA A 32 -5.86 21.61 -0.43
C ALA A 32 -4.99 20.65 -1.29
N GLU A 33 -3.68 20.80 -1.26
CA GLU A 33 -2.77 19.92 -1.98
C GLU A 33 -2.70 18.52 -1.36
N GLU A 34 -2.62 18.44 -0.04
CA GLU A 34 -2.66 17.17 0.71
C GLU A 34 -3.98 16.46 0.51
N VAL A 35 -5.11 17.19 0.51
CA VAL A 35 -6.44 16.64 0.23
C VAL A 35 -6.47 15.99 -1.16
N LYS A 36 -5.94 16.65 -2.17
CA LYS A 36 -5.87 16.10 -3.52
C LYS A 36 -5.00 14.83 -3.57
N LYS A 37 -3.79 14.88 -3.01
CA LYS A 37 -2.87 13.73 -2.95
C LYS A 37 -3.48 12.53 -2.23
N MET A 38 -4.25 12.77 -1.17
CA MET A 38 -4.90 11.72 -0.39
C MET A 38 -6.11 11.12 -1.11
N ASN A 39 -6.89 11.95 -1.81
CA ASN A 39 -8.14 11.52 -2.43
C ASN A 39 -7.93 10.79 -3.77
N GLU A 40 -6.94 11.20 -4.59
CA GLU A 40 -6.68 10.57 -5.88
C GLU A 40 -6.55 9.03 -5.81
N PRO A 41 -5.72 8.46 -4.92
CA PRO A 41 -5.63 7.00 -4.82
C PRO A 41 -6.92 6.32 -4.37
N LEU A 42 -7.72 6.99 -3.54
CA LEU A 42 -9.00 6.45 -3.06
C LEU A 42 -10.11 6.57 -4.09
N GLN A 43 -10.08 7.60 -4.94
CA GLN A 43 -10.99 7.74 -6.08
C GLN A 43 -10.68 6.76 -7.22
N GLY A 44 -9.49 6.14 -7.20
CA GLY A 44 -9.06 5.14 -8.17
C GLY A 44 -8.60 5.71 -9.51
N ASN A 45 -8.33 7.00 -9.59
CA ASN A 45 -7.75 7.63 -10.79
C ASN A 45 -7.10 8.97 -10.48
N PHE A 46 -6.19 9.40 -11.38
CA PHE A 46 -5.65 10.75 -11.46
C PHE A 46 -5.63 11.22 -12.91
N GLU A 47 -5.46 12.51 -13.12
CA GLU A 47 -5.41 13.08 -14.47
C GLU A 47 -3.95 13.39 -14.88
N GLY A 48 -3.51 12.86 -16.02
CA GLY A 48 -2.13 12.99 -16.48
C GLY A 48 -1.81 12.22 -17.76
N ILE A 49 -0.52 11.97 -17.99
CA ILE A 49 -0.03 11.32 -19.21
C ILE A 49 -0.04 9.77 -19.14
N GLY A 50 -0.15 9.17 -17.96
CA GLY A 50 -0.21 7.71 -17.78
C GLY A 50 1.11 7.00 -18.05
N VAL A 51 2.11 7.24 -17.19
CA VAL A 51 3.40 6.53 -17.18
C VAL A 51 3.78 6.13 -15.76
N GLN A 52 4.40 4.97 -15.62
CA GLN A 52 5.20 4.60 -14.47
C GLN A 52 6.63 5.02 -14.76
N PHE A 53 7.27 5.72 -13.84
CA PHE A 53 8.62 6.25 -14.06
C PHE A 53 9.50 6.17 -12.83
N GLN A 54 10.79 6.33 -13.04
CA GLN A 54 11.79 6.43 -12.00
C GLN A 54 12.79 7.54 -12.34
N MET A 55 13.27 8.25 -11.32
CA MET A 55 14.36 9.20 -11.49
C MET A 55 15.71 8.46 -11.46
N ILE A 56 16.49 8.58 -12.52
CA ILE A 56 17.83 8.00 -12.63
C ILE A 56 18.78 9.09 -13.15
N GLU A 57 19.85 9.37 -12.38
CA GLU A 57 20.87 10.36 -12.76
C GLU A 57 20.26 11.68 -13.24
N ASP A 58 19.35 12.24 -12.42
CA ASP A 58 18.65 13.50 -12.71
C ASP A 58 17.84 13.49 -14.04
N THR A 59 17.33 12.31 -14.44
CA THR A 59 16.52 12.13 -15.64
C THR A 59 15.32 11.23 -15.34
N LEU A 60 14.15 11.57 -15.87
CA LEU A 60 12.95 10.74 -15.76
C LEU A 60 13.01 9.59 -16.78
N LEU A 61 13.17 8.36 -16.30
CA LEU A 61 13.09 7.14 -17.09
C LEU A 61 11.68 6.55 -17.02
N ILE A 62 11.06 6.29 -18.16
CA ILE A 62 9.77 5.59 -18.23
C ILE A 62 10.02 4.09 -18.05
N ILE A 63 9.51 3.56 -16.95
CA ILE A 63 9.53 2.12 -16.69
C ILE A 63 8.52 1.43 -17.60
N GLN A 64 7.28 1.97 -17.62
CA GLN A 64 6.19 1.47 -18.46
C GLN A 64 5.12 2.53 -18.68
N PRO A 65 4.61 2.73 -19.89
CA PRO A 65 3.36 3.45 -20.11
C PRO A 65 2.18 2.61 -19.59
N VAL A 66 1.16 3.28 -19.08
CA VAL A 66 -0.08 2.62 -18.64
C VAL A 66 -0.81 2.08 -19.86
N SER A 67 -1.20 0.80 -19.83
CA SER A 67 -1.92 0.13 -20.93
C SER A 67 -3.19 0.87 -21.32
N ASN A 68 -3.37 1.10 -22.62
CA ASN A 68 -4.44 1.91 -23.20
C ASN A 68 -4.44 3.39 -22.75
N GLY A 69 -3.39 3.82 -22.07
CA GLY A 69 -3.22 5.19 -21.58
C GLY A 69 -2.80 6.17 -22.67
N PRO A 70 -2.78 7.49 -22.36
CA PRO A 70 -2.42 8.54 -23.32
C PRO A 70 -1.01 8.40 -23.89
N SER A 71 -0.04 8.07 -23.07
CA SER A 71 1.36 7.93 -23.48
C SER A 71 1.57 6.74 -24.41
N GLU A 72 0.94 5.59 -24.13
CA GLU A 72 1.02 4.42 -25.01
C GLU A 72 0.41 4.71 -26.39
N LYS A 73 -0.74 5.39 -26.43
CA LYS A 73 -1.44 5.73 -27.68
C LYS A 73 -0.61 6.59 -28.65
N VAL A 74 0.29 7.42 -28.12
CA VAL A 74 1.16 8.24 -28.96
C VAL A 74 2.50 7.58 -29.29
N GLY A 75 2.75 6.35 -28.79
CA GLY A 75 3.94 5.56 -29.10
C GLY A 75 5.14 5.80 -28.17
N ILE A 76 4.90 6.28 -26.96
CA ILE A 76 5.91 6.33 -25.89
C ILE A 76 6.12 4.91 -25.39
N LEU A 77 7.38 4.51 -25.15
CA LEU A 77 7.79 3.18 -24.83
C LEU A 77 8.48 3.09 -23.47
N ALA A 78 8.51 1.90 -22.89
CA ALA A 78 9.38 1.58 -21.77
C ALA A 78 10.85 1.78 -22.15
N GLY A 79 11.62 2.44 -21.26
CA GLY A 79 13.01 2.81 -21.51
C GLY A 79 13.19 4.21 -22.13
N ASP A 80 12.13 4.89 -22.53
CA ASP A 80 12.20 6.29 -22.97
C ASP A 80 12.57 7.21 -21.79
N ARG A 81 13.31 8.26 -22.07
CA ARG A 81 13.69 9.29 -21.09
C ARG A 81 13.05 10.63 -21.44
N ILE A 82 12.22 11.16 -20.56
CA ILE A 82 11.66 12.51 -20.73
C ILE A 82 12.72 13.52 -20.29
N VAL A 83 13.17 14.35 -21.22
CA VAL A 83 14.20 15.37 -20.97
C VAL A 83 13.66 16.79 -20.91
N ALA A 84 12.51 17.06 -21.53
CA ALA A 84 11.82 18.33 -21.42
C ALA A 84 10.29 18.18 -21.46
N VAL A 85 9.60 19.11 -20.84
CA VAL A 85 8.14 19.25 -20.80
C VAL A 85 7.77 20.67 -21.21
N ASN A 86 6.93 20.83 -22.25
CA ASN A 86 6.54 22.14 -22.82
C ASN A 86 7.78 23.05 -23.07
N ASP A 87 8.77 22.47 -23.75
CA ASP A 87 10.04 23.11 -24.10
C ASP A 87 10.93 23.55 -22.91
N SER A 88 10.53 23.19 -21.68
CA SER A 88 11.34 23.40 -20.47
C SER A 88 12.10 22.15 -20.10
N ALA A 89 13.41 22.21 -19.97
CA ALA A 89 14.24 21.10 -19.53
C ALA A 89 13.84 20.64 -18.12
N ILE A 90 13.75 19.32 -17.94
CA ILE A 90 13.52 18.67 -16.65
C ILE A 90 14.65 17.71 -16.26
N ALA A 91 15.51 17.35 -17.21
CA ALA A 91 16.70 16.54 -16.99
C ALA A 91 17.95 17.41 -16.85
N GLY A 92 18.88 17.03 -15.96
CA GLY A 92 20.14 17.73 -15.72
C GLY A 92 20.01 19.05 -14.96
N VAL A 93 18.84 19.37 -14.41
CA VAL A 93 18.52 20.63 -13.73
C VAL A 93 18.19 20.48 -12.26
N LYS A 94 18.34 19.26 -11.71
CA LYS A 94 18.03 18.89 -10.31
C LYS A 94 16.60 19.25 -9.90
N MET A 95 15.65 19.12 -10.82
CA MET A 95 14.23 19.33 -10.54
C MET A 95 13.69 18.24 -9.62
N SER A 96 12.88 18.62 -8.64
CA SER A 96 12.26 17.64 -7.75
C SER A 96 11.29 16.72 -8.52
N THR A 97 11.14 15.47 -8.06
CA THR A 97 10.16 14.55 -8.63
C THR A 97 8.74 15.10 -8.57
N GLU A 98 8.43 15.87 -7.53
CA GLU A 98 7.13 16.52 -7.35
C GLU A 98 6.86 17.61 -8.40
N ASP A 99 7.83 18.46 -8.67
CA ASP A 99 7.74 19.49 -9.71
C ASP A 99 7.59 18.85 -11.10
N ILE A 100 8.30 17.77 -11.36
CA ILE A 100 8.17 17.01 -12.60
C ILE A 100 6.76 16.42 -12.71
N MET A 101 6.25 15.76 -11.66
CA MET A 101 4.90 15.21 -11.65
C MET A 101 3.84 16.30 -11.89
N THR A 102 3.98 17.47 -11.27
CA THR A 102 3.06 18.59 -11.46
C THR A 102 3.00 19.04 -12.92
N ARG A 103 4.12 19.01 -13.65
CA ARG A 103 4.18 19.37 -15.07
C ARG A 103 3.56 18.30 -15.98
N LEU A 104 3.69 17.02 -15.62
CA LEU A 104 3.14 15.88 -16.38
C LEU A 104 1.64 15.68 -16.12
N ARG A 105 1.17 16.00 -14.93
CA ARG A 105 -0.24 16.02 -14.56
C ARG A 105 -0.95 17.25 -15.13
N GLY A 106 -2.26 17.20 -15.13
CA GLY A 106 -3.11 18.32 -15.53
C GLY A 106 -4.48 17.84 -15.97
N PRO A 107 -5.43 18.78 -16.16
CA PRO A 107 -6.81 18.44 -16.48
C PRO A 107 -6.93 17.52 -17.69
N LYS A 108 -7.88 16.57 -17.59
CA LYS A 108 -8.27 15.76 -18.74
C LYS A 108 -8.48 16.61 -19.99
N ASP A 109 -8.12 16.09 -21.13
CA ASP A 109 -8.19 16.72 -22.45
C ASP A 109 -7.20 17.88 -22.69
N SER A 110 -6.44 18.33 -21.68
CA SER A 110 -5.32 19.25 -21.89
C SER A 110 -4.13 18.57 -22.54
N GLU A 111 -3.35 19.29 -23.32
CA GLU A 111 -2.17 18.79 -24.02
C GLU A 111 -0.88 19.12 -23.28
N VAL A 112 0.10 18.25 -23.40
CA VAL A 112 1.48 18.48 -22.97
C VAL A 112 2.44 17.98 -24.03
N LYS A 113 3.45 18.79 -24.32
CA LYS A 113 4.54 18.44 -25.25
C LYS A 113 5.69 17.81 -24.48
N LEU A 114 6.16 16.67 -24.93
CA LEU A 114 7.27 15.94 -24.32
C LEU A 114 8.42 15.83 -25.33
N THR A 115 9.63 16.14 -24.87
CA THR A 115 10.86 15.81 -25.59
C THR A 115 11.45 14.56 -24.94
N ILE A 116 11.67 13.54 -25.75
CA ILE A 116 12.08 12.21 -25.31
C ILE A 116 13.38 11.80 -26.00
N VAL A 117 14.30 11.25 -25.23
CA VAL A 117 15.49 10.54 -25.72
C VAL A 117 15.23 9.05 -25.62
N ARG A 118 15.35 8.34 -26.75
CA ARG A 118 15.15 6.89 -26.87
C ARG A 118 16.47 6.22 -27.24
N ARG A 119 16.83 5.16 -26.52
CA ARG A 119 18.06 4.41 -26.80
C ARG A 119 18.04 3.85 -28.23
N GLY A 120 19.12 4.10 -28.96
CA GLY A 120 19.26 3.65 -30.36
C GLY A 120 18.59 4.56 -31.39
N VAL A 121 18.07 5.71 -30.97
CA VAL A 121 17.58 6.79 -31.85
C VAL A 121 18.48 8.01 -31.60
N GLU A 122 19.07 8.58 -32.65
CA GLU A 122 20.05 9.65 -32.54
C GLU A 122 19.39 10.98 -32.22
N ASP A 123 18.27 11.28 -32.85
CA ASP A 123 17.53 12.54 -32.68
C ASP A 123 16.50 12.43 -31.56
N PRO A 124 16.25 13.52 -30.80
CA PRO A 124 15.15 13.59 -29.85
C PRO A 124 13.79 13.39 -30.52
N LEU A 125 12.91 12.67 -29.86
CA LEU A 125 11.54 12.44 -30.29
C LEU A 125 10.60 13.44 -29.60
N TYR A 126 9.62 13.95 -30.33
CA TYR A 126 8.65 14.92 -29.85
C TYR A 126 7.25 14.29 -29.87
N PHE A 127 6.61 14.31 -28.70
CA PHE A 127 5.25 13.78 -28.55
C PHE A 127 4.34 14.87 -27.96
N THR A 128 3.15 15.00 -28.54
CA THR A 128 2.05 15.75 -27.89
C THR A 128 1.10 14.73 -27.28
N VAL A 129 1.02 14.74 -25.93
CA VAL A 129 0.17 13.82 -25.19
C VAL A 129 -1.06 14.57 -24.70
N LYS A 130 -2.24 14.09 -25.08
CA LYS A 130 -3.51 14.58 -24.55
C LYS A 130 -3.79 13.86 -23.25
N ARG A 131 -3.79 14.59 -22.12
CA ARG A 131 -4.00 14.00 -20.77
C ARG A 131 -5.38 13.38 -20.66
N ASP A 132 -5.45 12.32 -19.84
CA ASP A 132 -6.71 11.62 -19.57
C ASP A 132 -6.73 11.13 -18.10
N LYS A 133 -7.86 10.56 -17.70
CA LYS A 133 -7.96 9.86 -16.41
C LYS A 133 -7.18 8.56 -16.48
N ILE A 134 -6.22 8.44 -15.58
CA ILE A 134 -5.33 7.28 -15.45
C ILE A 134 -5.81 6.45 -14.27
N PRO A 135 -6.17 5.16 -14.47
CA PRO A 135 -6.65 4.33 -13.37
C PRO A 135 -5.54 4.06 -12.35
N ILE A 136 -5.90 4.08 -11.08
CA ILE A 136 -5.08 3.63 -9.95
C ILE A 136 -5.77 2.41 -9.37
N LEU A 137 -5.24 1.23 -9.68
CA LEU A 137 -5.84 -0.01 -9.23
C LEU A 137 -5.68 -0.22 -7.71
N SER A 138 -6.71 -0.77 -7.10
CA SER A 138 -6.71 -1.22 -5.70
C SER A 138 -6.12 -2.62 -5.55
N LEU A 139 -6.12 -3.41 -6.62
CA LEU A 139 -5.52 -4.73 -6.66
C LEU A 139 -4.10 -4.66 -7.22
N ASP A 140 -3.15 -5.24 -6.46
CA ASP A 140 -1.78 -5.42 -6.93
C ASP A 140 -1.62 -6.70 -7.74
N ALA A 141 -2.32 -7.78 -7.34
CA ALA A 141 -2.17 -9.08 -7.98
C ALA A 141 -3.43 -9.95 -7.87
N SER A 142 -3.64 -10.77 -8.90
CA SER A 142 -4.69 -11.78 -8.95
C SER A 142 -4.22 -12.94 -9.84
N TYR A 143 -3.96 -14.12 -9.26
CA TYR A 143 -3.49 -15.30 -9.98
C TYR A 143 -3.80 -16.61 -9.26
N MET A 144 -3.72 -17.74 -9.97
CA MET A 144 -3.78 -19.08 -9.38
C MET A 144 -2.43 -19.42 -8.77
N ILE A 145 -2.33 -19.41 -7.42
CA ILE A 145 -1.08 -19.71 -6.70
C ILE A 145 -0.78 -21.21 -6.70
N GLN A 146 -1.82 -22.04 -6.66
CA GLN A 146 -1.78 -23.49 -6.81
C GLN A 146 -3.04 -23.96 -7.56
N PRO A 147 -3.07 -25.19 -8.06
CA PRO A 147 -4.30 -25.75 -8.63
C PRO A 147 -5.48 -25.60 -7.65
N LYS A 148 -6.56 -24.96 -8.09
CA LYS A 148 -7.79 -24.65 -7.35
C LYS A 148 -7.68 -23.59 -6.24
N ILE A 149 -6.50 -22.99 -6.01
CA ILE A 149 -6.30 -21.95 -5.02
C ILE A 149 -5.96 -20.64 -5.74
N GLY A 150 -6.84 -19.64 -5.59
CA GLY A 150 -6.62 -18.29 -6.07
C GLY A 150 -5.96 -17.42 -5.00
N TYR A 151 -5.18 -16.45 -5.44
CA TYR A 151 -4.59 -15.40 -4.62
C TYR A 151 -5.01 -14.05 -5.17
N ILE A 152 -5.52 -13.17 -4.30
CA ILE A 152 -5.86 -11.79 -4.62
C ILE A 152 -5.25 -10.88 -3.55
N ARG A 153 -4.45 -9.90 -3.99
CA ARG A 153 -3.87 -8.89 -3.13
C ARG A 153 -4.52 -7.53 -3.34
N ILE A 154 -4.97 -6.93 -2.25
CA ILE A 154 -5.57 -5.59 -2.22
C ILE A 154 -4.67 -4.66 -1.43
N ASN A 155 -4.21 -3.58 -2.05
CA ASN A 155 -3.30 -2.60 -1.44
C ASN A 155 -4.02 -1.45 -0.73
N ARG A 156 -5.30 -1.18 -1.09
CA ARG A 156 -6.13 -0.12 -0.50
C ARG A 156 -7.61 -0.38 -0.71
N PHE A 157 -8.45 0.34 0.01
CA PHE A 157 -9.90 0.32 -0.17
C PHE A 157 -10.36 1.61 -0.85
N GLY A 158 -10.31 1.66 -2.17
CA GLY A 158 -10.77 2.76 -3.02
C GLY A 158 -12.19 2.56 -3.53
N ALA A 159 -12.66 3.52 -4.33
CA ALA A 159 -14.00 3.50 -4.91
C ALA A 159 -14.25 2.32 -5.85
N THR A 160 -13.20 1.83 -6.51
CA THR A 160 -13.25 0.74 -7.53
C THR A 160 -12.92 -0.64 -6.96
N THR A 161 -12.52 -0.74 -5.69
CA THR A 161 -11.98 -1.99 -5.10
C THR A 161 -12.95 -3.17 -5.21
N ALA A 162 -14.23 -2.97 -4.91
CA ALA A 162 -15.21 -4.06 -4.95
C ALA A 162 -15.45 -4.56 -6.39
N GLU A 163 -15.47 -3.65 -7.35
CA GLU A 163 -15.61 -3.98 -8.78
C GLU A 163 -14.38 -4.74 -9.29
N GLU A 164 -13.18 -4.22 -9.02
CA GLU A 164 -11.90 -4.87 -9.36
C GLU A 164 -11.81 -6.27 -8.76
N PHE A 165 -12.14 -6.40 -7.45
CA PHE A 165 -12.13 -7.69 -6.76
C PHE A 165 -13.10 -8.68 -7.40
N THR A 166 -14.34 -8.26 -7.67
CA THR A 166 -15.37 -9.12 -8.28
C THR A 166 -14.94 -9.59 -9.67
N ALA A 167 -14.32 -8.72 -10.46
CA ALA A 167 -13.79 -9.08 -11.79
C ALA A 167 -12.65 -10.12 -11.66
N ALA A 168 -11.69 -9.88 -10.79
CA ALA A 168 -10.57 -10.80 -10.51
C ALA A 168 -11.07 -12.16 -10.01
N LEU A 169 -12.01 -12.15 -9.06
CA LEU A 169 -12.61 -13.37 -8.51
C LEU A 169 -13.25 -14.23 -9.61
N LYS A 170 -14.06 -13.61 -10.47
CA LYS A 170 -14.72 -14.31 -11.58
C LYS A 170 -13.72 -14.91 -12.57
N GLU A 171 -12.63 -14.20 -12.83
CA GLU A 171 -11.59 -14.71 -13.72
C GLU A 171 -10.86 -15.92 -13.13
N LEU A 172 -10.54 -15.89 -11.84
CA LEU A 172 -9.96 -17.04 -11.14
C LEU A 172 -10.96 -18.22 -11.07
N GLN A 173 -12.24 -17.97 -10.88
CA GLN A 173 -13.28 -19.00 -10.91
C GLN A 173 -13.38 -19.70 -12.27
N LYS A 174 -13.24 -18.97 -13.38
CA LYS A 174 -13.16 -19.57 -14.74
C LYS A 174 -11.94 -20.48 -14.88
N GLN A 175 -10.84 -20.16 -14.19
CA GLN A 175 -9.63 -20.99 -14.15
C GLN A 175 -9.75 -22.20 -13.20
N GLY A 176 -10.92 -22.38 -12.57
CA GLY A 176 -11.21 -23.51 -11.68
C GLY A 176 -10.88 -23.28 -10.22
N MET A 177 -10.74 -22.03 -9.79
CA MET A 177 -10.55 -21.69 -8.37
C MET A 177 -11.72 -22.20 -7.50
N LYS A 178 -11.37 -22.76 -6.36
CA LYS A 178 -12.32 -23.19 -5.31
C LYS A 178 -12.05 -22.54 -3.96
N ASP A 179 -10.80 -22.27 -3.66
CA ASP A 179 -10.31 -21.69 -2.41
C ASP A 179 -9.56 -20.38 -2.69
N LEU A 180 -9.58 -19.45 -1.75
CA LEU A 180 -9.04 -18.10 -1.93
C LEU A 180 -8.11 -17.71 -0.78
N ILE A 181 -6.97 -17.15 -1.15
CA ILE A 181 -6.11 -16.36 -0.28
C ILE A 181 -6.37 -14.88 -0.60
N LEU A 182 -6.91 -14.14 0.38
CA LEU A 182 -7.06 -12.69 0.32
C LEU A 182 -5.91 -12.04 1.08
N ASP A 183 -5.03 -11.35 0.40
CA ASP A 183 -3.89 -10.68 1.00
C ASP A 183 -4.16 -9.19 1.25
N LEU A 184 -4.17 -8.81 2.52
CA LEU A 184 -4.31 -7.45 3.03
C LEU A 184 -3.04 -6.96 3.76
N GLN A 185 -1.90 -7.66 3.61
CA GLN A 185 -0.63 -7.24 4.20
C GLN A 185 -0.21 -5.87 3.65
N GLY A 186 0.20 -4.95 4.54
CA GLY A 186 0.57 -3.58 4.16
C GLY A 186 -0.61 -2.67 3.78
N ASN A 187 -1.87 -3.13 3.85
CA ASN A 187 -3.05 -2.36 3.47
C ASN A 187 -3.55 -1.49 4.62
N GLY A 188 -3.27 -0.20 4.58
CA GLY A 188 -3.68 0.79 5.59
C GLY A 188 -5.17 1.14 5.63
N GLY A 189 -5.99 0.53 4.76
CA GLY A 189 -7.43 0.74 4.71
C GLY A 189 -7.89 1.65 3.56
N GLY A 190 -8.90 2.48 3.81
CA GLY A 190 -9.52 3.37 2.85
C GLY A 190 -11.01 3.60 3.16
N TYR A 191 -11.86 3.56 2.14
CA TYR A 191 -13.29 3.82 2.32
C TYR A 191 -14.01 2.71 3.07
N LEU A 192 -14.83 3.10 4.05
CA LEU A 192 -15.70 2.19 4.81
C LEU A 192 -16.65 1.40 3.89
N ASN A 193 -17.26 2.06 2.92
CA ASN A 193 -18.20 1.41 1.99
C ASN A 193 -17.49 0.33 1.15
N ALA A 194 -16.26 0.58 0.70
CA ALA A 194 -15.47 -0.42 -0.03
C ALA A 194 -15.18 -1.67 0.82
N ALA A 195 -14.91 -1.49 2.12
CA ALA A 195 -14.76 -2.62 3.05
C ALA A 195 -16.06 -3.40 3.26
N ILE A 196 -17.20 -2.70 3.37
CA ILE A 196 -18.52 -3.32 3.50
C ILE A 196 -18.87 -4.12 2.25
N ASP A 197 -18.65 -3.54 1.06
CA ASP A 197 -18.92 -4.21 -0.21
C ASP A 197 -18.01 -5.42 -0.42
N LEU A 198 -16.72 -5.32 -0.06
CA LEU A 198 -15.82 -6.47 -0.11
C LEU A 198 -16.22 -7.56 0.88
N ALA A 199 -16.55 -7.23 2.13
CA ALA A 199 -16.99 -8.21 3.13
C ALA A 199 -18.28 -8.92 2.70
N ASN A 200 -19.16 -8.22 1.98
CA ASN A 200 -20.38 -8.80 1.42
C ASN A 200 -20.11 -9.95 0.43
N GLU A 201 -18.95 -9.98 -0.23
CA GLU A 201 -18.57 -11.09 -1.12
C GLU A 201 -18.45 -12.44 -0.39
N PHE A 202 -18.19 -12.42 0.92
CA PHE A 202 -17.88 -13.60 1.72
C PHE A 202 -19.00 -14.02 2.69
N LEU A 203 -19.87 -13.08 3.09
CA LEU A 203 -20.83 -13.28 4.18
C LEU A 203 -22.24 -13.63 3.68
N GLN A 204 -23.01 -14.32 4.54
CA GLN A 204 -24.38 -14.67 4.25
C GLN A 204 -25.31 -13.46 4.48
N GLN A 205 -26.50 -13.52 3.89
CA GLN A 205 -27.50 -12.48 4.06
C GLN A 205 -27.80 -12.23 5.55
N LYS A 206 -27.88 -10.95 5.94
CA LYS A 206 -28.16 -10.49 7.32
C LYS A 206 -27.04 -10.76 8.33
N GLU A 207 -25.90 -11.32 7.93
CA GLU A 207 -24.74 -11.33 8.80
C GLU A 207 -24.22 -9.90 8.97
N LEU A 208 -24.01 -9.46 10.22
CA LEU A 208 -23.48 -8.13 10.52
C LEU A 208 -22.01 -8.05 10.05
N ILE A 209 -21.68 -7.01 9.30
CA ILE A 209 -20.29 -6.76 8.87
C ILE A 209 -19.56 -5.93 9.91
N VAL A 210 -20.16 -4.81 10.27
CA VAL A 210 -19.61 -3.81 11.20
C VAL A 210 -20.75 -2.95 11.73
N TYR A 211 -20.58 -2.39 12.92
CA TYR A 211 -21.40 -1.26 13.35
C TYR A 211 -20.52 -0.12 13.84
N THR A 212 -21.06 1.10 13.73
CA THR A 212 -20.40 2.31 14.19
C THR A 212 -21.23 2.97 15.26
N GLU A 213 -20.58 3.52 16.28
CA GLU A 213 -21.23 4.21 17.39
C GLU A 213 -20.29 5.27 17.98
N GLY A 214 -20.82 6.43 18.32
CA GLY A 214 -20.09 7.53 18.89
C GLY A 214 -20.94 8.37 19.84
N ARG A 215 -20.31 9.30 20.56
CA ARG A 215 -21.01 10.16 21.55
C ARG A 215 -22.19 10.92 20.93
N ALA A 216 -21.99 11.49 19.74
CA ALA A 216 -23.01 12.25 19.00
C ALA A 216 -23.49 11.51 17.74
N ALA A 217 -22.92 10.35 17.42
CA ALA A 217 -23.28 9.52 16.29
C ALA A 217 -24.05 8.30 16.78
N GLN A 218 -25.32 8.20 16.43
CA GLN A 218 -26.15 7.04 16.76
C GLN A 218 -25.57 5.78 16.13
N ARG A 219 -25.83 4.64 16.78
CA ARG A 219 -25.39 3.33 16.27
C ARG A 219 -25.95 3.06 14.88
N SER A 220 -25.07 2.77 13.95
CA SER A 220 -25.39 2.38 12.58
C SER A 220 -24.85 0.98 12.30
N ASN A 221 -25.72 0.06 11.90
CA ASN A 221 -25.35 -1.33 11.62
C ASN A 221 -25.29 -1.57 10.12
N PHE A 222 -24.25 -2.26 9.65
CA PHE A 222 -24.06 -2.62 8.26
C PHE A 222 -24.08 -4.15 8.11
N TYR A 223 -25.03 -4.65 7.34
CA TYR A 223 -25.28 -6.07 7.16
C TYR A 223 -24.94 -6.53 5.76
N ALA A 224 -24.51 -7.77 5.62
CA ALA A 224 -24.30 -8.40 4.33
C ALA A 224 -25.65 -8.59 3.59
N LYS A 225 -25.63 -8.29 2.29
CA LYS A 225 -26.77 -8.46 1.39
C LYS A 225 -26.96 -9.91 0.95
N GLY A 226 -25.92 -10.74 1.11
CA GLY A 226 -25.91 -12.13 0.67
C GLY A 226 -25.80 -12.32 -0.84
N THR A 227 -25.42 -11.28 -1.57
CA THR A 227 -25.28 -11.30 -3.03
C THR A 227 -23.85 -11.63 -3.49
N GLY A 228 -22.93 -11.86 -2.53
CA GLY A 228 -21.51 -12.10 -2.80
C GLY A 228 -21.23 -13.38 -3.59
N ASN A 229 -20.13 -13.38 -4.31
CA ASN A 229 -19.74 -14.44 -5.25
C ASN A 229 -18.84 -15.52 -4.60
N PHE A 230 -18.36 -15.30 -3.35
CA PHE A 230 -17.47 -16.24 -2.66
C PHE A 230 -17.96 -16.55 -1.22
N LYS A 231 -19.22 -16.89 -1.07
CA LYS A 231 -19.81 -17.30 0.23
C LYS A 231 -19.38 -18.70 0.68
N ASN A 232 -18.95 -19.53 -0.24
CA ASN A 232 -18.49 -20.89 -0.04
C ASN A 232 -17.04 -21.03 -0.51
N GLY A 233 -16.38 -22.14 -0.15
CA GLY A 233 -14.96 -22.35 -0.38
C GLY A 233 -14.12 -21.92 0.83
N ARG A 234 -12.91 -22.46 0.94
CA ARG A 234 -11.98 -22.06 2.02
C ARG A 234 -11.46 -20.66 1.75
N LEU A 235 -11.39 -19.86 2.80
CA LEU A 235 -10.90 -18.49 2.76
C LEU A 235 -9.80 -18.30 3.79
N VAL A 236 -8.66 -17.84 3.36
CA VAL A 236 -7.56 -17.37 4.21
C VAL A 236 -7.39 -15.88 3.98
N VAL A 237 -7.28 -15.12 5.07
CA VAL A 237 -6.98 -13.68 5.02
C VAL A 237 -5.59 -13.46 5.60
N LEU A 238 -4.68 -12.91 4.80
CA LEU A 238 -3.33 -12.57 5.24
C LEU A 238 -3.30 -11.14 5.75
N VAL A 239 -2.72 -10.94 6.93
CA VAL A 239 -2.61 -9.63 7.57
C VAL A 239 -1.25 -9.43 8.22
N ASP A 240 -0.88 -8.17 8.42
CA ASP A 240 0.31 -7.78 9.17
C ASP A 240 0.04 -6.55 10.03
N GLU A 241 1.08 -6.06 10.70
CA GLU A 241 1.04 -4.89 11.59
C GLU A 241 0.67 -3.58 10.90
N TYR A 242 0.69 -3.53 9.56
CA TYR A 242 0.28 -2.39 8.73
C TYR A 242 -1.15 -2.52 8.21
N SER A 243 -1.76 -3.71 8.33
CA SER A 243 -3.18 -3.90 7.99
C SER A 243 -4.05 -3.11 8.95
N ALA A 244 -4.76 -2.08 8.46
CA ALA A 244 -5.45 -1.12 9.32
C ALA A 244 -6.86 -0.74 8.80
N SER A 245 -7.71 -0.23 9.69
CA SER A 245 -8.99 0.42 9.35
C SER A 245 -9.92 -0.48 8.52
N ALA A 246 -10.18 -0.18 7.25
CA ALA A 246 -11.01 -0.97 6.33
C ALA A 246 -10.55 -2.42 6.22
N SER A 247 -9.24 -2.69 6.22
CA SER A 247 -8.67 -4.05 6.27
C SER A 247 -9.12 -4.79 7.53
N GLU A 248 -9.14 -4.11 8.67
CA GLU A 248 -9.54 -4.68 9.95
C GLU A 248 -11.05 -4.92 10.04
N ILE A 249 -11.87 -4.11 9.33
CA ILE A 249 -13.31 -4.34 9.20
C ILE A 249 -13.57 -5.66 8.47
N VAL A 250 -12.95 -5.86 7.32
CA VAL A 250 -13.09 -7.09 6.52
C VAL A 250 -12.57 -8.30 7.31
N THR A 251 -11.37 -8.20 7.84
CA THR A 251 -10.71 -9.27 8.61
C THR A 251 -11.52 -9.63 9.86
N GLY A 252 -11.98 -8.64 10.62
CA GLY A 252 -12.77 -8.82 11.81
C GLY A 252 -14.13 -9.46 11.52
N ALA A 253 -14.79 -9.05 10.43
CA ALA A 253 -16.05 -9.65 10.02
C ALA A 253 -15.89 -11.13 9.63
N ILE A 254 -14.85 -11.47 8.86
CA ILE A 254 -14.54 -12.84 8.45
C ILE A 254 -14.20 -13.70 9.66
N GLN A 255 -13.34 -13.21 10.58
CA GLN A 255 -12.95 -13.93 11.78
C GLN A 255 -14.13 -14.15 12.73
N ASP A 256 -14.92 -13.10 13.01
CA ASP A 256 -16.01 -13.17 13.97
C ASP A 256 -17.17 -14.08 13.51
N TRP A 257 -17.39 -14.22 12.21
CA TRP A 257 -18.35 -15.16 11.65
C TRP A 257 -17.78 -16.58 11.43
N ASP A 258 -16.50 -16.84 11.78
CA ASP A 258 -15.82 -18.09 11.49
C ASP A 258 -15.91 -18.45 9.99
N ARG A 259 -15.90 -17.43 9.12
CA ARG A 259 -16.02 -17.61 7.67
C ARG A 259 -14.70 -18.01 7.03
N GLY A 260 -13.60 -17.63 7.61
CA GLY A 260 -12.25 -17.89 7.14
C GLY A 260 -11.24 -17.92 8.27
N VAL A 261 -9.99 -18.19 7.93
CA VAL A 261 -8.85 -18.21 8.85
C VAL A 261 -8.00 -16.96 8.60
N VAL A 262 -7.62 -16.27 9.65
CA VAL A 262 -6.73 -15.10 9.61
C VAL A 262 -5.31 -15.56 9.92
N VAL A 263 -4.38 -15.26 9.03
CA VAL A 263 -2.98 -15.71 9.12
C VAL A 263 -2.04 -14.50 9.05
N GLY A 264 -0.99 -14.51 9.84
CA GLY A 264 0.04 -13.47 9.84
C GLY A 264 0.32 -12.89 11.22
N ARG A 265 0.33 -11.57 11.35
CA ARG A 265 0.61 -10.85 12.61
C ARG A 265 -0.55 -9.96 13.01
N ARG A 266 -0.56 -9.56 14.29
CA ARG A 266 -1.57 -8.66 14.85
C ARG A 266 -1.64 -7.37 14.05
N THR A 267 -2.85 -6.97 13.63
CA THR A 267 -3.09 -5.79 12.82
C THR A 267 -2.83 -4.48 13.59
N PHE A 268 -2.94 -3.35 12.92
CA PHE A 268 -2.57 -2.04 13.45
C PHE A 268 -3.42 -1.59 14.65
N GLY A 269 -4.73 -1.81 14.61
CA GLY A 269 -5.65 -1.37 15.66
C GLY A 269 -6.22 0.03 15.46
N LYS A 270 -6.68 0.36 14.24
CA LYS A 270 -7.39 1.60 13.94
C LYS A 270 -8.89 1.34 13.82
N GLY A 271 -9.61 1.57 14.92
CA GLY A 271 -11.05 1.37 15.06
C GLY A 271 -11.88 2.65 15.10
N LEU A 272 -11.46 3.72 14.41
CA LEU A 272 -12.08 5.03 14.43
C LEU A 272 -12.69 5.40 13.07
N VAL A 273 -13.89 5.96 13.10
CA VAL A 273 -14.60 6.52 11.94
C VAL A 273 -14.32 8.00 11.85
N GLN A 274 -13.71 8.40 10.74
CA GLN A 274 -13.40 9.79 10.45
C GLN A 274 -14.40 10.36 9.42
N ARG A 275 -14.90 11.56 9.67
CA ARG A 275 -15.72 12.30 8.73
C ARG A 275 -14.92 13.46 8.13
N PRO A 276 -14.82 13.55 6.80
CA PRO A 276 -14.25 14.72 6.17
C PRO A 276 -15.23 15.92 6.28
N ILE A 277 -14.66 17.09 6.51
CA ILE A 277 -15.35 18.39 6.52
C ILE A 277 -14.56 19.29 5.59
N ASP A 278 -15.08 19.51 4.39
CA ASP A 278 -14.44 20.35 3.39
C ASP A 278 -14.54 21.83 3.80
N LEU A 279 -13.46 22.57 3.59
CA LEU A 279 -13.39 24.00 3.85
C LEU A 279 -13.40 24.78 2.52
N PRO A 280 -13.79 26.07 2.52
CA PRO A 280 -13.99 26.85 1.29
C PRO A 280 -12.73 27.05 0.43
N ASP A 281 -11.54 26.94 1.02
CA ASP A 281 -10.24 27.07 0.37
C ASP A 281 -9.73 25.77 -0.25
N GLY A 282 -10.54 24.67 -0.17
CA GLY A 282 -10.18 23.35 -0.63
C GLY A 282 -9.40 22.50 0.39
N SER A 283 -9.08 23.07 1.55
CA SER A 283 -8.56 22.30 2.68
C SER A 283 -9.64 21.47 3.36
N MET A 284 -9.28 20.57 4.27
CA MET A 284 -10.20 19.62 4.89
C MET A 284 -9.82 19.35 6.34
N ILE A 285 -10.84 19.28 7.19
CA ILE A 285 -10.70 18.68 8.53
C ILE A 285 -11.23 17.25 8.47
N ARG A 286 -10.41 16.30 8.89
CA ARG A 286 -10.86 14.92 9.14
C ARG A 286 -11.10 14.75 10.63
N LEU A 287 -12.37 14.66 11.02
CA LEU A 287 -12.76 14.59 12.42
C LEU A 287 -13.20 13.19 12.80
N THR A 288 -12.66 12.64 13.86
CA THR A 288 -13.12 11.38 14.47
C THR A 288 -14.48 11.60 15.12
N ILE A 289 -15.50 10.86 14.65
CA ILE A 289 -16.89 11.02 15.10
C ILE A 289 -17.46 9.77 15.78
N ALA A 290 -16.90 8.59 15.53
CA ALA A 290 -17.38 7.32 16.06
C ALA A 290 -16.24 6.29 16.13
N ARG A 291 -16.51 5.21 16.86
CA ARG A 291 -15.74 3.96 16.79
C ARG A 291 -16.50 2.95 15.95
N TYR A 292 -15.76 2.00 15.35
CA TYR A 292 -16.41 0.85 14.75
C TYR A 292 -16.12 -0.43 15.54
N TYR A 293 -17.07 -1.33 15.45
CA TYR A 293 -17.11 -2.57 16.20
C TYR A 293 -17.35 -3.72 15.25
N THR A 294 -16.65 -4.82 15.45
CA THR A 294 -16.83 -6.04 14.68
C THR A 294 -18.13 -6.78 15.07
N PRO A 295 -18.54 -7.81 14.33
CA PRO A 295 -19.76 -8.57 14.65
C PRO A 295 -19.83 -9.12 16.07
N SER A 296 -18.70 -9.49 16.67
CA SER A 296 -18.65 -9.98 18.06
C SER A 296 -18.93 -8.87 19.09
N GLY A 297 -18.85 -7.61 18.70
CA GLY A 297 -19.03 -6.44 19.57
C GLY A 297 -17.73 -5.85 20.09
N ARG A 298 -16.56 -6.37 19.66
CA ARG A 298 -15.27 -5.84 20.06
C ARG A 298 -14.90 -4.58 19.30
N CYS A 299 -14.40 -3.57 20.02
CA CYS A 299 -13.70 -2.43 19.44
C CYS A 299 -12.24 -2.80 19.28
N ILE A 300 -11.70 -2.66 18.07
CA ILE A 300 -10.31 -3.02 17.79
C ILE A 300 -9.32 -1.86 17.98
N GLN A 301 -9.85 -0.66 18.28
CA GLN A 301 -9.00 0.52 18.48
C GLN A 301 -7.96 0.28 19.57
N LYS A 302 -6.67 0.47 19.22
CA LYS A 302 -5.61 0.44 20.23
C LYS A 302 -5.74 1.64 21.16
N PRO A 303 -5.36 1.51 22.43
CA PRO A 303 -5.41 2.61 23.39
C PRO A 303 -4.60 3.81 22.90
N TYR A 304 -5.09 5.00 23.18
CA TYR A 304 -4.35 6.25 23.09
C TYR A 304 -4.69 7.11 24.30
N ASP A 305 -3.72 7.85 24.79
CA ASP A 305 -3.86 8.59 26.03
C ASP A 305 -4.48 9.96 25.75
N HIS A 306 -5.63 10.22 26.37
CA HIS A 306 -6.27 11.55 26.38
C HIS A 306 -5.79 12.42 27.54
N THR A 307 -5.20 11.80 28.58
CA THR A 307 -4.95 12.46 29.87
C THR A 307 -3.53 12.98 30.02
N ALA A 308 -2.58 12.44 29.25
CA ALA A 308 -1.18 12.92 29.26
C ALA A 308 -1.04 14.43 28.97
N ASN A 309 -2.12 15.05 28.57
CA ASN A 309 -2.18 16.37 28.00
C ASN A 309 -2.73 17.45 28.94
N LEU A 310 -3.33 17.10 30.08
CA LEU A 310 -3.96 18.07 30.94
C LEU A 310 -2.96 18.86 31.81
N ASP A 311 -1.80 18.27 32.08
CA ASP A 311 -0.81 18.86 33.02
C ASP A 311 0.19 19.83 32.37
N ASN A 312 0.38 19.80 31.05
CA ASN A 312 1.25 20.73 30.33
C ASN A 312 0.76 21.10 28.90
N PRO A 313 -0.05 22.16 28.76
CA PRO A 313 -0.63 22.57 27.49
C PRO A 313 0.35 22.92 26.36
N ARG A 314 1.63 23.14 26.67
CA ARG A 314 2.63 23.58 25.69
C ARG A 314 3.33 22.44 24.95
N LEU A 315 3.24 21.20 25.46
CA LEU A 315 3.94 20.02 24.91
C LEU A 315 2.98 18.97 24.34
N GLN A 316 1.70 19.23 24.27
CA GLN A 316 0.62 18.24 24.33
C GLN A 316 0.22 17.58 23.01
N GLY A 317 0.42 18.17 21.85
CA GLY A 317 -0.05 17.61 20.59
C GLY A 317 0.94 16.68 19.92
N GLU A 318 2.22 17.00 20.02
CA GLU A 318 3.30 16.29 19.34
C GLU A 318 3.64 14.97 20.04
N ASP A 319 3.70 14.96 21.37
CA ASP A 319 4.03 13.76 22.16
C ASP A 319 3.02 12.62 21.99
N THR A 320 1.73 12.91 21.88
CA THR A 320 0.69 11.88 21.75
C THR A 320 0.69 11.25 20.38
N GLN A 321 0.87 12.05 19.34
CA GLN A 321 0.96 11.57 17.96
C GLN A 321 2.27 10.79 17.76
N GLU A 322 3.37 11.28 18.29
CA GLU A 322 4.66 10.61 18.22
C GLU A 322 4.62 9.25 18.94
N LYS A 323 4.13 9.18 20.17
CA LYS A 323 3.93 7.92 20.90
C LYS A 323 3.01 6.96 20.16
N TYR A 324 1.93 7.47 19.57
CA TYR A 324 1.02 6.62 18.78
C TYR A 324 1.71 6.03 17.54
N ASN A 325 2.57 6.81 16.89
CA ASN A 325 3.36 6.38 15.76
C ASN A 325 4.49 5.42 16.15
N MET A 326 5.06 5.58 17.35
CA MET A 326 6.12 4.70 17.88
C MET A 326 5.61 3.31 18.32
N ASP A 327 4.29 3.09 18.42
CA ASP A 327 3.71 1.81 18.84
C ASP A 327 4.25 0.58 18.07
N LEU A 328 4.45 0.69 16.76
CA LEU A 328 5.01 -0.41 15.98
C LEU A 328 6.44 -0.76 16.37
N ILE A 329 7.26 0.24 16.68
CA ILE A 329 8.63 0.06 17.17
C ILE A 329 8.60 -0.58 18.55
N GLU A 330 7.73 -0.10 19.44
CA GLU A 330 7.56 -0.68 20.76
C GLU A 330 7.08 -2.12 20.71
N ARG A 331 6.13 -2.45 19.83
CA ARG A 331 5.66 -3.83 19.57
C ARG A 331 6.81 -4.72 19.11
N PHE A 332 7.64 -4.23 18.20
CA PHE A 332 8.83 -4.96 17.75
C PHE A 332 9.82 -5.18 18.93
N ASN A 333 10.12 -4.15 19.70
CA ASN A 333 11.03 -4.23 20.85
C ASN A 333 10.52 -5.16 21.96
N ARG A 334 9.19 -5.28 22.15
CA ARG A 334 8.58 -6.24 23.07
C ARG A 334 8.53 -7.68 22.52
N GLY A 335 8.97 -7.90 21.29
CA GLY A 335 8.98 -9.22 20.64
C GLY A 335 7.62 -9.67 20.07
N GLU A 336 6.61 -8.79 20.03
CA GLU A 336 5.26 -9.14 19.55
C GLU A 336 5.22 -9.59 18.09
N MET A 337 6.19 -9.16 17.28
CA MET A 337 6.27 -9.55 15.88
C MET A 337 7.00 -10.89 15.67
N MET A 338 7.66 -11.39 16.71
CA MET A 338 8.46 -12.62 16.67
C MET A 338 7.82 -13.77 17.47
N HIS A 339 7.05 -13.43 18.52
CA HIS A 339 6.50 -14.40 19.45
C HIS A 339 5.04 -14.07 19.78
N ALA A 340 4.12 -14.99 19.48
CA ALA A 340 2.70 -14.84 19.79
C ALA A 340 2.45 -14.69 21.31
N ASP A 341 3.24 -15.36 22.14
CA ASP A 341 3.13 -15.34 23.61
C ASP A 341 3.53 -13.98 24.24
N SER A 342 4.16 -13.09 23.45
CA SER A 342 4.45 -11.72 23.91
C SER A 342 3.23 -10.79 23.83
N ILE A 343 2.11 -11.26 23.26
CA ILE A 343 0.90 -10.48 23.08
C ILE A 343 -0.10 -10.81 24.18
N HIS A 344 -0.38 -9.85 25.04
CA HIS A 344 -1.31 -10.02 26.16
C HIS A 344 -2.48 -9.05 26.04
N PHE A 345 -3.69 -9.57 26.17
CA PHE A 345 -4.91 -8.79 26.24
C PHE A 345 -5.59 -8.99 27.59
N PRO A 346 -6.12 -7.92 28.23
CA PRO A 346 -6.93 -8.05 29.42
C PRO A 346 -8.17 -8.91 29.19
N ASP A 347 -8.57 -9.70 30.20
CA ASP A 347 -9.80 -10.51 30.10
C ASP A 347 -11.07 -9.70 29.85
N SER A 348 -11.08 -8.43 30.25
CA SER A 348 -12.18 -7.48 29.99
C SER A 348 -12.42 -7.21 28.50
N LEU A 349 -11.42 -7.48 27.65
CA LEU A 349 -11.50 -7.29 26.20
C LEU A 349 -11.82 -8.57 25.44
N LYS A 350 -12.09 -9.66 26.16
CA LYS A 350 -12.42 -10.97 25.62
C LYS A 350 -13.82 -11.01 25.02
N ASN A 351 -13.92 -11.54 23.83
CA ASN A 351 -15.16 -11.76 23.09
C ASN A 351 -15.16 -13.15 22.47
N SER A 352 -16.28 -13.53 21.86
CA SER A 352 -16.42 -14.83 21.21
C SER A 352 -16.91 -14.68 19.77
N THR A 353 -16.36 -15.50 18.87
CA THR A 353 -16.88 -15.62 17.49
C THR A 353 -18.33 -16.10 17.47
N LYS A 354 -19.04 -15.87 16.37
CA LYS A 354 -20.49 -16.08 16.30
C LYS A 354 -20.89 -17.56 16.20
N LYS A 355 -20.14 -18.36 15.43
CA LYS A 355 -20.50 -19.77 15.15
C LYS A 355 -19.74 -20.73 16.05
N LEU A 356 -18.42 -20.71 16.03
CA LEU A 356 -17.58 -21.67 16.74
C LEU A 356 -17.26 -21.27 18.20
N LYS A 357 -17.64 -20.06 18.62
CA LYS A 357 -17.39 -19.53 19.97
C LYS A 357 -15.91 -19.48 20.36
N ARG A 358 -15.02 -19.32 19.37
CA ARG A 358 -13.60 -19.13 19.61
C ARG A 358 -13.36 -17.80 20.33
N THR A 359 -12.36 -17.76 21.19
CA THR A 359 -11.96 -16.53 21.88
C THR A 359 -11.29 -15.56 20.90
N VAL A 360 -11.73 -14.32 20.91
CA VAL A 360 -11.13 -13.19 20.19
C VAL A 360 -11.04 -11.98 21.12
N TYR A 361 -10.14 -11.04 20.84
CA TYR A 361 -9.89 -9.89 21.71
C TYR A 361 -10.12 -8.57 20.97
N GLY A 362 -10.55 -7.54 21.72
CA GLY A 362 -10.59 -6.16 21.30
C GLY A 362 -9.41 -5.36 21.80
N GLY A 363 -9.41 -4.02 21.56
CA GLY A 363 -8.49 -3.08 22.19
C GLY A 363 -7.07 -3.05 21.64
N GLY A 364 -6.82 -3.58 20.43
CA GLY A 364 -5.46 -3.55 19.90
C GLY A 364 -5.27 -4.23 18.54
N GLY A 365 -6.24 -4.07 17.65
CA GLY A 365 -6.22 -4.72 16.33
C GLY A 365 -6.82 -6.13 16.32
N ILE A 366 -6.71 -6.81 15.20
CA ILE A 366 -7.13 -8.18 15.01
C ILE A 366 -5.95 -9.12 15.25
N MET A 367 -6.06 -9.99 16.23
CA MET A 367 -5.10 -11.08 16.44
C MET A 367 -5.37 -12.18 15.41
N PRO A 368 -4.36 -12.65 14.66
CA PRO A 368 -4.56 -13.72 13.70
C PRO A 368 -4.89 -15.04 14.40
N ASP A 369 -5.59 -15.93 13.69
CA ASP A 369 -5.87 -17.29 14.14
C ASP A 369 -4.61 -18.17 14.07
N TYR A 370 -3.76 -17.89 13.09
CA TYR A 370 -2.45 -18.51 12.91
C TYR A 370 -1.37 -17.43 12.81
N PHE A 371 -0.52 -17.39 13.83
CA PHE A 371 0.57 -16.40 13.90
C PHE A 371 1.75 -16.83 13.04
N VAL A 372 2.23 -15.92 12.20
CA VAL A 372 3.45 -16.08 11.39
C VAL A 372 4.45 -15.02 11.83
N PRO A 373 5.57 -15.37 12.45
CA PRO A 373 6.57 -14.41 12.90
C PRO A 373 7.25 -13.71 11.72
N ILE A 374 7.76 -12.51 11.98
CA ILE A 374 8.66 -11.85 11.04
C ILE A 374 9.97 -12.64 10.95
N ASP A 375 10.44 -12.87 9.74
CA ASP A 375 11.76 -13.50 9.54
C ASP A 375 12.87 -12.47 9.72
N THR A 376 13.57 -12.56 10.84
CA THR A 376 14.74 -11.72 11.14
C THR A 376 16.05 -12.39 10.77
N THR A 377 16.03 -13.66 10.31
CA THR A 377 17.26 -14.44 10.05
C THR A 377 17.88 -14.11 8.71
N GLN A 378 17.05 -13.87 7.69
CA GLN A 378 17.51 -13.60 6.32
C GLN A 378 17.49 -12.10 5.97
N TYR A 379 16.67 -11.28 6.63
CA TYR A 379 16.58 -9.85 6.40
C TYR A 379 17.56 -9.08 7.28
N THR A 380 18.85 -9.12 6.90
CA THR A 380 19.96 -8.53 7.65
C THR A 380 20.04 -6.99 7.51
N ASP A 381 20.88 -6.34 8.33
CA ASP A 381 21.13 -4.90 8.24
C ASP A 381 21.71 -4.50 6.88
N TYR A 382 22.60 -5.31 6.32
CA TYR A 382 23.15 -5.09 4.99
C TYR A 382 22.03 -5.04 3.93
N HIS A 383 21.12 -6.02 3.93
CA HIS A 383 20.00 -6.05 3.00
C HIS A 383 19.05 -4.86 3.21
N ARG A 384 18.72 -4.52 4.48
CA ARG A 384 17.89 -3.34 4.78
C ARG A 384 18.50 -2.06 4.22
N ASN A 385 19.81 -1.87 4.35
CA ASN A 385 20.51 -0.71 3.81
C ASN A 385 20.49 -0.67 2.28
N LEU A 386 20.64 -1.81 1.60
CA LEU A 386 20.51 -1.91 0.14
C LEU A 386 19.12 -1.44 -0.33
N VAL A 387 18.06 -1.87 0.39
CA VAL A 387 16.68 -1.51 0.08
C VAL A 387 16.42 -0.03 0.40
N ALA A 388 16.78 0.42 1.61
CA ALA A 388 16.52 1.78 2.08
C ALA A 388 17.21 2.86 1.22
N LYS A 389 18.42 2.59 0.71
CA LYS A 389 19.14 3.49 -0.20
C LYS A 389 18.78 3.28 -1.68
N GLY A 390 17.83 2.40 -1.97
CA GLY A 390 17.33 2.14 -3.33
C GLY A 390 18.33 1.46 -4.25
N VAL A 391 19.39 0.85 -3.72
CA VAL A 391 20.45 0.18 -4.51
C VAL A 391 19.87 -0.93 -5.35
N VAL A 392 19.00 -1.77 -4.75
CA VAL A 392 18.38 -2.91 -5.44
C VAL A 392 17.57 -2.43 -6.65
N ILE A 393 16.75 -1.39 -6.48
CA ILE A 393 15.92 -0.83 -7.57
C ILE A 393 16.80 -0.21 -8.66
N LYS A 394 17.78 0.63 -8.30
CA LYS A 394 18.70 1.28 -9.26
C LYS A 394 19.48 0.25 -10.10
N ALA A 395 20.01 -0.79 -9.45
CA ALA A 395 20.75 -1.85 -10.13
C ALA A 395 19.84 -2.64 -11.09
N THR A 396 18.65 -3.01 -10.65
CA THR A 396 17.64 -3.72 -11.48
C THR A 396 17.28 -2.89 -12.70
N THR A 397 16.96 -1.60 -12.52
CA THR A 397 16.60 -0.73 -13.64
C THR A 397 17.71 -0.61 -14.67
N LYS A 398 18.96 -0.42 -14.22
CA LYS A 398 20.12 -0.37 -15.11
C LYS A 398 20.31 -1.68 -15.89
N TYR A 399 20.12 -2.82 -15.22
CA TYR A 399 20.18 -4.13 -15.87
C TYR A 399 19.13 -4.28 -16.95
N ILE A 400 17.88 -3.93 -16.64
CA ILE A 400 16.77 -4.02 -17.59
C ILE A 400 16.95 -3.08 -18.78
N GLU A 401 17.42 -1.85 -18.57
CA GLU A 401 17.75 -0.93 -19.67
C GLU A 401 18.73 -1.55 -20.69
N SER A 402 19.68 -2.34 -20.21
CA SER A 402 20.70 -2.97 -21.05
C SER A 402 20.22 -4.25 -21.72
N HIS A 403 19.33 -5.03 -21.08
CA HIS A 403 18.98 -6.38 -21.49
C HIS A 403 17.50 -6.57 -21.84
N ARG A 404 16.66 -5.53 -21.78
CA ARG A 404 15.21 -5.64 -21.99
C ARG A 404 14.84 -6.39 -23.28
N LYS A 405 15.45 -6.01 -24.40
CA LYS A 405 15.17 -6.62 -25.70
C LYS A 405 15.55 -8.11 -25.72
N GLU A 406 16.72 -8.45 -25.25
CA GLU A 406 17.20 -9.81 -25.12
C GLU A 406 16.29 -10.66 -24.21
N LEU A 407 15.93 -10.14 -23.04
CA LEU A 407 15.05 -10.82 -22.09
C LEU A 407 13.65 -11.06 -22.69
N GLN A 408 13.10 -10.09 -23.41
CA GLN A 408 11.78 -10.23 -24.05
C GLN A 408 11.81 -11.23 -25.25
N GLU A 409 12.93 -11.32 -25.97
CA GLU A 409 13.12 -12.30 -27.02
C GLU A 409 13.30 -13.71 -26.45
N GLN A 410 14.06 -13.85 -25.36
CA GLN A 410 14.35 -15.13 -24.73
C GLN A 410 13.15 -15.65 -23.91
N TYR A 411 12.44 -14.77 -23.22
CA TYR A 411 11.34 -15.12 -22.33
C TYR A 411 10.02 -14.51 -22.80
N LYS A 412 9.40 -15.13 -23.81
CA LYS A 412 8.11 -14.66 -24.35
C LYS A 412 6.92 -14.87 -23.39
N LYS A 413 7.08 -15.76 -22.40
CA LYS A 413 6.07 -16.07 -21.38
C LYS A 413 6.69 -16.02 -20.01
N PHE A 414 5.95 -15.51 -19.05
CA PHE A 414 6.37 -15.41 -17.66
C PHE A 414 6.80 -16.76 -17.06
N ASP A 415 6.04 -17.83 -17.30
CA ASP A 415 6.39 -19.17 -16.77
C ASP A 415 7.78 -19.62 -17.21
N SER A 416 8.19 -19.32 -18.44
CA SER A 416 9.54 -19.63 -18.92
C SER A 416 10.60 -18.81 -18.19
N PHE A 417 10.34 -17.53 -17.94
CA PHE A 417 11.21 -16.66 -17.16
C PHE A 417 11.26 -17.15 -15.71
N ASN A 418 10.12 -17.37 -15.09
CA ASN A 418 10.07 -17.77 -13.68
C ASN A 418 10.81 -19.07 -13.38
N ASN A 419 10.76 -20.02 -14.33
CA ASN A 419 11.42 -21.33 -14.15
C ASN A 419 12.90 -21.36 -14.55
N LYS A 420 13.37 -20.45 -15.43
CA LYS A 420 14.70 -20.56 -16.03
C LYS A 420 15.62 -19.38 -15.79
N PHE A 421 15.06 -18.20 -15.49
CA PHE A 421 15.88 -17.02 -15.25
C PHE A 421 16.47 -17.07 -13.85
N GLU A 422 17.78 -16.91 -13.78
CA GLU A 422 18.54 -16.83 -12.53
C GLU A 422 19.35 -15.53 -12.49
N ILE A 423 19.52 -14.99 -11.30
CA ILE A 423 20.39 -13.83 -11.07
C ILE A 423 21.86 -14.31 -11.11
N ASP A 424 22.60 -13.78 -12.05
CA ASP A 424 23.99 -14.14 -12.26
C ASP A 424 24.99 -13.39 -11.34
N GLU A 425 26.25 -13.82 -11.34
CA GLU A 425 27.29 -13.22 -10.52
C GLU A 425 27.65 -11.79 -10.97
N GLN A 426 27.46 -11.45 -12.25
CA GLN A 426 27.74 -10.10 -12.75
C GLN A 426 26.73 -9.11 -12.16
N MET A 427 25.44 -9.46 -12.14
CA MET A 427 24.41 -8.62 -11.54
C MET A 427 24.62 -8.43 -10.03
N LEU A 428 25.08 -9.49 -9.33
CA LEU A 428 25.43 -9.40 -7.91
C LEU A 428 26.68 -8.53 -7.68
N ALA A 429 27.67 -8.58 -8.56
CA ALA A 429 28.82 -7.68 -8.52
C ALA A 429 28.43 -6.22 -8.77
N ASP A 430 27.53 -5.96 -9.70
CA ASP A 430 27.01 -4.62 -9.98
C ASP A 430 26.27 -4.02 -8.76
N ILE A 431 25.51 -4.84 -8.02
CA ILE A 431 24.88 -4.42 -6.77
C ILE A 431 25.91 -4.08 -5.70
N ARG A 432 26.95 -4.89 -5.53
CA ARG A 432 28.02 -4.59 -4.57
C ARG A 432 28.71 -3.28 -4.92
N ALA A 433 29.05 -3.08 -6.20
CA ALA A 433 29.66 -1.82 -6.66
C ALA A 433 28.72 -0.60 -6.47
N ALA A 434 27.41 -0.78 -6.64
CA ALA A 434 26.44 0.27 -6.36
C ALA A 434 26.28 0.53 -4.85
N ALA A 435 26.37 -0.50 -4.01
CA ALA A 435 26.37 -0.37 -2.55
C ALA A 435 27.58 0.41 -2.04
N ASP A 436 28.76 0.15 -2.60
CA ASP A 436 30.00 0.88 -2.26
C ASP A 436 29.87 2.39 -2.58
N LYS A 437 29.29 2.75 -3.71
CA LYS A 437 29.01 4.15 -4.08
C LYS A 437 28.08 4.85 -3.09
N GLU A 438 27.10 4.12 -2.56
CA GLU A 438 26.16 4.63 -1.54
C GLU A 438 26.74 4.51 -0.11
N LYS A 439 28.04 4.15 0.03
CA LYS A 439 28.73 3.99 1.32
C LYS A 439 28.03 3.00 2.25
N ILE A 440 27.60 1.88 1.71
CA ILE A 440 27.07 0.75 2.49
C ILE A 440 28.24 -0.20 2.73
N GLU A 441 28.64 -0.34 3.99
CA GLU A 441 29.73 -1.23 4.37
C GLU A 441 29.38 -2.70 4.05
N PHE A 442 30.25 -3.38 3.31
CA PHE A 442 30.04 -4.78 2.95
C PHE A 442 30.28 -5.69 4.15
N ASN A 443 29.31 -6.53 4.46
CA ASN A 443 29.41 -7.57 5.47
C ASN A 443 29.10 -8.92 4.82
N GLU A 444 30.13 -9.76 4.67
CA GLU A 444 30.04 -11.03 3.95
C GLU A 444 29.07 -12.01 4.61
N GLU A 445 29.04 -12.10 5.94
CA GLU A 445 28.13 -12.98 6.66
C GLU A 445 26.67 -12.56 6.43
N GLN A 446 26.37 -11.27 6.58
CA GLN A 446 25.05 -10.72 6.36
C GLN A 446 24.60 -10.84 4.89
N TYR A 447 25.53 -10.58 3.96
CA TYR A 447 25.28 -10.74 2.53
C TYR A 447 24.89 -12.19 2.21
N ASN A 448 25.67 -13.18 2.67
CA ASN A 448 25.43 -14.59 2.42
C ASN A 448 24.08 -15.05 3.02
N LYS A 449 23.72 -14.56 4.22
CA LYS A 449 22.41 -14.81 4.83
C LYS A 449 21.25 -14.26 4.01
N SER A 450 21.41 -13.05 3.47
CA SER A 450 20.34 -12.36 2.71
C SER A 450 20.34 -12.67 1.22
N LEU A 451 21.35 -13.36 0.70
CA LEU A 451 21.50 -13.60 -0.74
C LEU A 451 20.28 -14.23 -1.41
N PRO A 452 19.58 -15.22 -0.81
CA PRO A 452 18.34 -15.75 -1.39
C PRO A 452 17.25 -14.68 -1.54
N LEU A 453 17.06 -13.83 -0.53
CA LEU A 453 16.09 -12.73 -0.57
C LEU A 453 16.47 -11.67 -1.59
N ILE A 454 17.76 -11.30 -1.66
CA ILE A 454 18.27 -10.33 -2.64
C ILE A 454 18.01 -10.85 -4.05
N LYS A 455 18.35 -12.12 -4.34
CA LYS A 455 18.10 -12.74 -5.66
C LYS A 455 16.61 -12.76 -6.01
N THR A 456 15.75 -13.15 -5.06
CA THR A 456 14.29 -13.17 -5.27
C THR A 456 13.75 -11.76 -5.53
N GLN A 457 14.18 -10.76 -4.78
CA GLN A 457 13.75 -9.38 -4.96
C GLN A 457 14.16 -8.81 -6.32
N LEU A 458 15.41 -9.07 -6.76
CA LEU A 458 15.88 -8.68 -8.08
C LEU A 458 15.05 -9.32 -9.19
N LYS A 459 14.83 -10.64 -9.10
CA LYS A 459 14.01 -11.36 -10.07
C LYS A 459 12.59 -10.86 -10.10
N ALA A 460 11.98 -10.57 -8.94
CA ALA A 460 10.64 -10.01 -8.86
C ALA A 460 10.56 -8.62 -9.52
N LEU A 461 11.54 -7.74 -9.29
CA LEU A 461 11.59 -6.42 -9.92
C LEU A 461 11.77 -6.52 -11.44
N ILE A 462 12.58 -7.46 -11.93
CA ILE A 462 12.72 -7.71 -13.38
C ILE A 462 11.40 -8.21 -13.95
N ALA A 463 10.71 -9.13 -13.26
CA ALA A 463 9.40 -9.62 -13.66
C ALA A 463 8.38 -8.48 -13.76
N ARG A 464 8.34 -7.58 -12.76
CA ARG A 464 7.47 -6.39 -12.78
C ARG A 464 7.70 -5.54 -14.02
N ASP A 465 8.97 -5.26 -14.35
CA ASP A 465 9.33 -4.33 -15.42
C ASP A 465 9.18 -4.94 -16.82
N LEU A 466 9.19 -6.27 -16.94
CA LEU A 466 8.95 -6.98 -18.20
C LEU A 466 7.47 -7.31 -18.44
N TRP A 467 6.69 -7.51 -17.38
CA TRP A 467 5.25 -7.85 -17.40
C TRP A 467 4.46 -6.86 -16.55
N ASP A 468 4.15 -7.20 -15.26
CA ASP A 468 3.38 -6.34 -14.37
C ASP A 468 3.54 -6.76 -12.89
N MET A 469 2.80 -6.10 -11.99
CA MET A 469 2.74 -6.41 -10.56
C MET A 469 2.26 -7.83 -10.26
N ASN A 470 1.43 -8.41 -11.09
CA ASN A 470 1.01 -9.81 -10.98
C ASN A 470 2.21 -10.77 -10.95
N GLU A 471 3.14 -10.59 -11.88
CA GLU A 471 4.35 -11.40 -12.00
C GLU A 471 5.36 -11.10 -10.89
N TYR A 472 5.43 -9.84 -10.46
CA TYR A 472 6.20 -9.46 -9.27
C TYR A 472 5.75 -10.28 -8.05
N PHE A 473 4.44 -10.32 -7.77
CA PHE A 473 3.94 -11.04 -6.61
C PHE A 473 4.05 -12.56 -6.75
N GLN A 474 3.97 -13.11 -7.95
CA GLN A 474 4.23 -14.53 -8.16
C GLN A 474 5.67 -14.92 -7.81
N VAL A 475 6.64 -14.03 -8.02
CA VAL A 475 8.03 -14.28 -7.64
C VAL A 475 8.26 -14.00 -6.15
N ILE A 476 7.88 -12.82 -5.65
CA ILE A 476 8.23 -12.40 -4.28
C ILE A 476 7.51 -13.26 -3.21
N ASN A 477 6.34 -13.77 -3.50
CA ASN A 477 5.58 -14.63 -2.59
C ASN A 477 6.23 -15.99 -2.34
N THR A 478 7.22 -16.37 -3.13
CA THR A 478 8.04 -17.58 -2.85
C THR A 478 8.89 -17.44 -1.58
N THR A 479 9.08 -16.22 -1.09
CA THR A 479 9.80 -15.91 0.15
C THR A 479 8.90 -15.32 1.24
N ASN A 480 7.60 -15.18 1.00
CA ASN A 480 6.65 -14.67 1.98
C ASN A 480 6.11 -15.81 2.85
N ASN A 481 6.58 -15.92 4.09
CA ASN A 481 6.21 -16.98 5.02
C ASN A 481 4.70 -17.05 5.32
N SER A 482 3.98 -15.93 5.22
CA SER A 482 2.52 -15.93 5.41
C SER A 482 1.77 -16.51 4.21
N VAL A 483 2.39 -16.54 3.04
CA VAL A 483 1.80 -17.10 1.81
C VAL A 483 2.13 -18.60 1.67
N GLN A 484 3.32 -19.01 2.12
CA GLN A 484 3.77 -20.41 2.09
C GLN A 484 3.08 -21.27 3.16
#